data_2a02d5e3926d92474db74d63152d51c0
#
_entry.id   2a02d5e3926d92474db74d63152d51c0
#
_cell.length_a   1.000
_cell.length_b   1.000
_cell.length_c   1.000
_cell.angle_alpha   90.00
_cell.angle_beta   90.00
_cell.angle_gamma   90.00
#
_symmetry.space_group_name_H-M   'P 1'
#
loop_
_entity.id
_entity.type
_entity.pdbx_description
1 polymer ?
#
loop_
_entity_poly.entity_id
_entity_poly.type
_entity_poly.pdbx_seq_one_letter_code
_entity_poly.pdbx_strand_id
1 'polypeptide(L)'
;NHAINEKYKDYTNEQLHDHLKSIDEESAKILHFNNRRRVLRAIEIYETTGKRKSEMLEEQEHICLYDAYFVGLTLPRDVLYERINKRVDVMMENGLKEEMERLYSQGLTRNHQSMKAIGYKEWFDYYDHQIDLNDVLELIKKHSRQYAKRQYTWFKNQFDVHWYDVNLENFEQTIEQVTDDIEKILKV
;
A
#
# COMPACT_ATOMS: atom_id res chain seq x y z
N ASN A 1 -16.36 -8.85 6.84
CA ASN A 1 -16.33 -7.39 7.07
C ASN A 1 -17.54 -6.65 6.50
N HIS A 2 -18.39 -7.30 5.72
CA HIS A 2 -19.63 -6.68 5.26
C HIS A 2 -20.59 -6.44 6.43
N ALA A 3 -20.73 -7.42 7.32
CA ALA A 3 -21.64 -7.36 8.46
C ALA A 3 -21.35 -6.18 9.40
N ILE A 4 -20.07 -5.92 9.71
CA ILE A 4 -19.70 -4.83 10.62
C ILE A 4 -19.96 -3.46 9.97
N ASN A 5 -19.71 -3.32 8.66
CA ASN A 5 -20.00 -2.09 7.92
C ASN A 5 -21.51 -1.81 7.87
N GLU A 6 -22.34 -2.84 7.69
CA GLU A 6 -23.81 -2.70 7.73
C GLU A 6 -24.31 -2.35 9.12
N LYS A 7 -23.78 -3.01 10.17
CA LYS A 7 -24.17 -2.75 11.57
C LYS A 7 -23.96 -1.29 11.97
N TYR A 8 -22.85 -0.68 11.50
CA TYR A 8 -22.44 0.67 11.89
C TYR A 8 -22.56 1.71 10.76
N LYS A 9 -23.34 1.40 9.70
CA LYS A 9 -23.44 2.30 8.52
C LYS A 9 -23.96 3.69 8.86
N ASP A 10 -24.92 3.79 9.79
CA ASP A 10 -25.59 5.02 10.17
C ASP A 10 -24.88 5.79 11.30
N TYR A 11 -23.77 5.23 11.85
CA TYR A 11 -22.99 5.91 12.87
C TYR A 11 -22.07 6.97 12.25
N THR A 12 -22.02 8.15 12.88
CA THR A 12 -21.00 9.15 12.52
C THR A 12 -19.61 8.66 12.92
N ASN A 13 -18.56 9.34 12.42
CA ASN A 13 -17.19 8.99 12.80
C ASN A 13 -16.92 9.21 14.30
N GLU A 14 -17.53 10.25 14.88
CA GLU A 14 -17.45 10.58 16.29
C GLU A 14 -18.13 9.49 17.12
N GLN A 15 -19.36 9.07 16.76
CA GLN A 15 -20.08 8.01 17.46
C GLN A 15 -19.33 6.68 17.43
N LEU A 16 -18.71 6.34 16.29
CA LEU A 16 -17.86 5.16 16.18
C LEU A 16 -16.61 5.26 17.06
N HIS A 17 -16.02 6.42 17.12
CA HIS A 17 -14.83 6.64 17.95
C HIS A 17 -15.16 6.60 19.44
N ASP A 18 -16.29 7.16 19.85
CA ASP A 18 -16.78 7.09 21.23
C ASP A 18 -17.12 5.64 21.61
N HIS A 19 -17.71 4.88 20.68
CA HIS A 19 -17.93 3.45 20.88
C HIS A 19 -16.61 2.69 21.02
N LEU A 20 -15.62 2.95 20.14
CA LEU A 20 -14.28 2.37 20.30
C LEU A 20 -13.67 2.73 21.64
N LYS A 21 -13.78 4.00 22.08
CA LYS A 21 -13.26 4.46 23.37
C LYS A 21 -13.86 3.69 24.54
N SER A 22 -15.14 3.31 24.47
CA SER A 22 -15.81 2.53 25.53
C SER A 22 -15.31 1.09 25.65
N ILE A 23 -14.75 0.51 24.57
CA ILE A 23 -14.29 -0.88 24.52
C ILE A 23 -12.77 -1.00 24.53
N ASP A 24 -12.05 -0.07 23.90
CA ASP A 24 -10.58 -0.05 23.76
C ASP A 24 -10.07 1.40 23.76
N GLU A 25 -9.92 1.96 24.97
CA GLU A 25 -9.50 3.35 25.17
C GLU A 25 -8.10 3.62 24.58
N GLU A 26 -7.18 2.66 24.69
CA GLU A 26 -5.81 2.80 24.20
C GLU A 26 -5.78 2.88 22.65
N SER A 27 -6.55 2.02 21.98
CA SER A 27 -6.71 2.14 20.53
C SER A 27 -7.38 3.47 20.14
N ALA A 28 -8.34 3.96 20.90
CA ALA A 28 -9.01 5.23 20.62
C ALA A 28 -8.07 6.44 20.77
N LYS A 29 -7.10 6.43 21.72
CA LYS A 29 -6.09 7.48 21.87
C LYS A 29 -5.17 7.60 20.65
N ILE A 30 -4.91 6.48 19.97
CA ILE A 30 -3.98 6.41 18.84
C ILE A 30 -4.71 6.65 17.50
N LEU A 31 -5.96 6.21 17.38
CA LEU A 31 -6.72 6.28 16.15
C LEU A 31 -7.54 7.56 16.07
N HIS A 32 -7.28 8.39 15.07
CA HIS A 32 -8.09 9.57 14.81
C HIS A 32 -9.50 9.18 14.34
N PHE A 33 -10.55 9.85 14.84
CA PHE A 33 -11.95 9.53 14.54
C PHE A 33 -12.29 9.55 13.04
N ASN A 34 -11.64 10.40 12.24
CA ASN A 34 -11.80 10.42 10.78
C ASN A 34 -11.23 9.17 10.08
N ASN A 35 -10.47 8.35 10.79
CA ASN A 35 -9.98 7.09 10.24
C ASN A 35 -10.99 5.95 10.42
N ARG A 36 -12.22 6.18 9.91
CA ARG A 36 -13.37 5.27 10.05
C ARG A 36 -12.99 3.80 9.83
N ARG A 37 -12.20 3.51 8.79
CA ARG A 37 -11.80 2.13 8.47
C ARG A 37 -10.98 1.47 9.58
N ARG A 38 -10.05 2.21 10.19
CA ARG A 38 -9.22 1.68 11.30
C ARG A 38 -10.00 1.59 12.60
N VAL A 39 -10.89 2.53 12.85
CA VAL A 39 -11.81 2.51 13.99
C VAL A 39 -12.73 1.29 13.89
N LEU A 40 -13.42 1.09 12.76
CA LEU A 40 -14.26 -0.08 12.50
C LEU A 40 -13.49 -1.40 12.63
N ARG A 41 -12.25 -1.45 12.16
CA ARG A 41 -11.42 -2.67 12.29
C ARG A 41 -11.08 -3.00 13.74
N ALA A 42 -10.84 -2.00 14.58
CA ALA A 42 -10.62 -2.23 16.01
C ALA A 42 -11.88 -2.75 16.72
N ILE A 43 -13.04 -2.16 16.40
CA ILE A 43 -14.35 -2.63 16.90
C ILE A 43 -14.62 -4.06 16.42
N GLU A 44 -14.38 -4.36 15.14
CA GLU A 44 -14.56 -5.70 14.57
C GLU A 44 -13.72 -6.76 15.30
N ILE A 45 -12.46 -6.46 15.59
CA ILE A 45 -11.59 -7.36 16.34
C ILE A 45 -12.21 -7.69 17.69
N TYR A 46 -12.67 -6.68 18.44
CA TYR A 46 -13.30 -6.90 19.73
C TYR A 46 -14.57 -7.73 19.64
N GLU A 47 -15.47 -7.40 18.69
CA GLU A 47 -16.74 -8.12 18.54
C GLU A 47 -16.55 -9.57 18.09
N THR A 48 -15.50 -9.87 17.34
CA THR A 48 -15.27 -11.22 16.82
C THR A 48 -14.43 -12.09 17.74
N THR A 49 -13.55 -11.50 18.53
CA THR A 49 -12.58 -12.25 19.36
C THR A 49 -12.78 -12.08 20.87
N GLY A 50 -13.54 -11.04 21.29
CA GLY A 50 -13.65 -10.64 22.69
C GLY A 50 -12.38 -9.97 23.26
N LYS A 51 -11.31 -9.86 22.49
CA LYS A 51 -10.05 -9.21 22.89
C LYS A 51 -9.95 -7.81 22.30
N ARG A 52 -9.40 -6.88 23.05
CA ARG A 52 -9.10 -5.52 22.55
C ARG A 52 -7.95 -5.58 21.56
N LYS A 53 -8.00 -4.69 20.57
CA LYS A 53 -6.89 -4.58 19.62
C LYS A 53 -5.58 -4.14 20.30
N SER A 54 -5.65 -3.26 21.30
CA SER A 54 -4.49 -2.86 22.11
C SER A 54 -3.85 -4.06 22.82
N GLU A 55 -4.65 -4.90 23.49
CA GLU A 55 -4.18 -6.12 24.17
C GLU A 55 -3.49 -7.07 23.18
N MET A 56 -4.08 -7.28 21.99
CA MET A 56 -3.48 -8.13 20.96
C MET A 56 -2.14 -7.59 20.43
N LEU A 57 -1.97 -6.27 20.39
CA LEU A 57 -0.70 -5.64 19.98
C LEU A 57 0.37 -5.74 21.09
N GLU A 58 -0.03 -5.65 22.35
CA GLU A 58 0.87 -5.84 23.50
C GLU A 58 1.30 -7.31 23.64
N GLU A 59 0.40 -8.26 23.37
CA GLU A 59 0.70 -9.70 23.35
C GLU A 59 1.56 -10.11 22.15
N GLN A 60 1.61 -9.30 21.07
CA GLN A 60 2.48 -9.52 19.95
C GLN A 60 3.93 -9.16 20.34
N GLU A 61 4.64 -10.14 20.87
CA GLU A 61 6.09 -10.07 20.86
C GLU A 61 6.54 -10.02 19.39
N HIS A 62 7.19 -8.92 19.01
CA HIS A 62 7.83 -8.80 17.69
C HIS A 62 9.08 -9.67 17.64
N ILE A 63 8.88 -10.98 17.81
CA ILE A 63 9.94 -11.96 17.68
C ILE A 63 10.16 -12.20 16.19
N CYS A 64 11.34 -11.87 15.71
CA CYS A 64 11.75 -12.28 14.37
C CYS A 64 11.93 -13.81 14.39
N LEU A 65 11.04 -14.53 13.70
CA LEU A 65 11.07 -15.99 13.64
C LEU A 65 12.21 -16.53 12.76
N TYR A 66 12.81 -15.67 11.96
CA TYR A 66 13.88 -16.02 11.03
C TYR A 66 15.02 -15.02 11.17
N ASP A 67 16.24 -15.49 11.02
CA ASP A 67 17.41 -14.63 10.80
C ASP A 67 17.36 -14.13 9.35
N ALA A 68 16.82 -12.92 9.15
CA ALA A 68 16.51 -12.40 7.84
C ALA A 68 17.42 -11.21 7.49
N TYR A 69 18.07 -11.30 6.35
CA TYR A 69 18.81 -10.19 5.75
C TYR A 69 17.94 -9.47 4.72
N PHE A 70 17.55 -8.23 5.02
CA PHE A 70 16.68 -7.45 4.14
C PHE A 70 17.50 -6.61 3.16
N VAL A 71 17.41 -6.95 1.88
CA VAL A 71 18.02 -6.19 0.78
C VAL A 71 17.03 -5.17 0.25
N GLY A 72 17.39 -3.89 0.30
CA GLY A 72 16.64 -2.80 -0.30
C GLY A 72 17.38 -2.21 -1.49
N LEU A 73 16.75 -2.15 -2.65
CA LEU A 73 17.30 -1.45 -3.80
C LEU A 73 16.77 -0.02 -3.86
N THR A 74 17.65 0.95 -4.05
CA THR A 74 17.26 2.36 -4.10
C THR A 74 17.88 3.08 -5.31
N LEU A 75 17.30 4.23 -5.64
CA LEU A 75 17.75 5.16 -6.67
C LEU A 75 17.58 6.60 -6.16
N PRO A 76 18.33 7.57 -6.67
CA PRO A 76 18.00 8.98 -6.51
C PRO A 76 16.54 9.23 -6.88
N ARG A 77 15.87 10.05 -6.07
CA ARG A 77 14.40 10.21 -6.13
C ARG A 77 13.90 10.71 -7.48
N ASP A 78 14.61 11.62 -8.08
CA ASP A 78 14.35 12.18 -9.42
C ASP A 78 14.43 11.10 -10.49
N VAL A 79 15.50 10.31 -10.48
CA VAL A 79 15.71 9.18 -11.40
C VAL A 79 14.60 8.12 -11.22
N LEU A 80 14.25 7.78 -9.99
CA LEU A 80 13.15 6.85 -9.71
C LEU A 80 11.82 7.37 -10.27
N TYR A 81 11.54 8.66 -10.10
CA TYR A 81 10.29 9.27 -10.57
C TYR A 81 10.21 9.34 -12.09
N GLU A 82 11.31 9.63 -12.77
CA GLU A 82 11.38 9.57 -14.24
C GLU A 82 11.11 8.16 -14.75
N ARG A 83 11.73 7.14 -14.14
CA ARG A 83 11.47 5.74 -14.50
C ARG A 83 10.02 5.32 -14.26
N ILE A 84 9.42 5.74 -13.16
CA ILE A 84 8.00 5.48 -12.88
C ILE A 84 7.14 6.12 -13.97
N ASN A 85 7.39 7.38 -14.33
CA ASN A 85 6.62 8.07 -15.35
C ASN A 85 6.76 7.37 -16.72
N LYS A 86 8.00 7.09 -17.14
CA LYS A 86 8.27 6.37 -18.39
C LYS A 86 7.63 5.00 -18.46
N ARG A 87 7.59 4.27 -17.32
CA ARG A 87 6.91 2.97 -17.25
C ARG A 87 5.41 3.10 -17.56
N VAL A 88 4.75 4.15 -17.09
CA VAL A 88 3.32 4.38 -17.38
C VAL A 88 3.12 4.65 -18.86
N ASP A 89 4.00 5.43 -19.49
CA ASP A 89 3.94 5.70 -20.94
C ASP A 89 4.11 4.40 -21.73
N VAL A 90 5.08 3.57 -21.38
CA VAL A 90 5.29 2.23 -21.99
C VAL A 90 4.08 1.30 -21.74
N MET A 91 3.42 1.36 -20.58
CA MET A 91 2.20 0.58 -20.33
C MET A 91 1.08 0.97 -21.30
N MET A 92 0.95 2.25 -21.62
CA MET A 92 -0.01 2.73 -22.62
C MET A 92 0.33 2.21 -24.03
N GLU A 93 1.59 2.30 -24.43
CA GLU A 93 2.07 1.77 -25.71
C GLU A 93 1.82 0.26 -25.84
N ASN A 94 1.88 -0.47 -24.71
CA ASN A 94 1.66 -1.92 -24.64
C ASN A 94 0.18 -2.32 -24.44
N GLY A 95 -0.77 -1.40 -24.58
CA GLY A 95 -2.19 -1.73 -24.61
C GLY A 95 -2.92 -1.64 -23.28
N LEU A 96 -2.44 -0.83 -22.32
CA LEU A 96 -3.17 -0.61 -21.06
C LEU A 96 -4.57 -0.06 -21.28
N LYS A 97 -4.77 0.80 -22.28
CA LYS A 97 -6.09 1.36 -22.60
C LYS A 97 -7.04 0.26 -23.09
N GLU A 98 -6.60 -0.55 -24.02
CA GLU A 98 -7.36 -1.66 -24.61
C GLU A 98 -7.70 -2.72 -23.54
N GLU A 99 -6.77 -2.98 -22.62
CA GLU A 99 -7.01 -3.84 -21.47
C GLU A 99 -8.15 -3.29 -20.61
N MET A 100 -8.11 -2.00 -20.28
CA MET A 100 -9.14 -1.36 -19.46
C MET A 100 -10.50 -1.30 -20.13
N GLU A 101 -10.56 -0.99 -21.43
CA GLU A 101 -11.80 -1.02 -22.22
C GLU A 101 -12.43 -2.41 -22.22
N ARG A 102 -11.62 -3.46 -22.36
CA ARG A 102 -12.08 -4.85 -22.29
C ARG A 102 -12.62 -5.19 -20.90
N LEU A 103 -11.91 -4.84 -19.83
CA LEU A 103 -12.33 -5.12 -18.46
C LEU A 103 -13.62 -4.36 -18.11
N TYR A 104 -13.72 -3.11 -18.53
CA TYR A 104 -14.91 -2.29 -18.33
C TYR A 104 -16.12 -2.86 -19.07
N SER A 105 -15.95 -3.29 -20.33
CA SER A 105 -17.02 -3.93 -21.13
C SER A 105 -17.49 -5.27 -20.57
N GLN A 106 -16.63 -5.97 -19.80
CA GLN A 106 -16.99 -7.18 -19.06
C GLN A 106 -17.78 -6.90 -17.77
N GLY A 107 -18.09 -5.63 -17.48
CA GLY A 107 -18.88 -5.24 -16.32
C GLY A 107 -18.08 -5.06 -15.01
N LEU A 108 -16.74 -4.99 -15.10
CA LEU A 108 -15.95 -4.66 -13.91
C LEU A 108 -16.15 -3.18 -13.55
N THR A 109 -16.36 -2.92 -12.26
CA THR A 109 -16.64 -1.60 -11.71
C THR A 109 -15.62 -1.24 -10.64
N ARG A 110 -15.60 0.04 -10.22
CA ARG A 110 -14.74 0.52 -9.12
C ARG A 110 -14.94 -0.21 -7.78
N ASN A 111 -16.02 -0.99 -7.63
CA ASN A 111 -16.30 -1.77 -6.42
C ASN A 111 -15.53 -3.09 -6.38
N HIS A 112 -15.10 -3.63 -7.53
CA HIS A 112 -14.31 -4.85 -7.59
C HIS A 112 -12.93 -4.62 -6.99
N GLN A 113 -12.45 -5.59 -6.20
CA GLN A 113 -11.18 -5.45 -5.48
C GLN A 113 -9.97 -5.27 -6.41
N SER A 114 -9.94 -5.98 -7.54
CA SER A 114 -8.91 -5.84 -8.58
C SER A 114 -8.84 -4.43 -9.16
N MET A 115 -9.98 -3.78 -9.31
CA MET A 115 -10.09 -2.43 -9.88
C MET A 115 -9.68 -1.30 -8.93
N LYS A 116 -9.32 -1.61 -7.68
CA LYS A 116 -8.81 -0.61 -6.71
C LYS A 116 -7.30 -0.39 -6.80
N ALA A 117 -6.60 -1.17 -7.62
CA ALA A 117 -5.17 -1.01 -7.84
C ALA A 117 -4.84 0.28 -8.62
N ILE A 118 -3.64 0.82 -8.37
CA ILE A 118 -3.09 1.92 -9.18
C ILE A 118 -2.89 1.40 -10.61
N GLY A 119 -3.30 2.19 -11.58
CA GLY A 119 -3.31 1.81 -13.00
C GLY A 119 -4.69 1.36 -13.49
N TYR A 120 -5.61 1.00 -12.57
CA TYR A 120 -6.98 0.61 -12.92
C TYR A 120 -8.03 1.58 -12.35
N LYS A 121 -7.90 1.97 -11.09
CA LYS A 121 -8.91 2.82 -10.42
C LYS A 121 -9.08 4.21 -11.06
N GLU A 122 -8.03 4.72 -11.68
CA GLU A 122 -8.00 6.05 -12.30
C GLU A 122 -8.87 6.14 -13.56
N TRP A 123 -9.17 5.00 -14.19
CA TRP A 123 -9.95 4.95 -15.43
C TRP A 123 -11.45 5.18 -15.23
N PHE A 124 -11.98 4.96 -14.04
CA PHE A 124 -13.41 5.11 -13.81
C PHE A 124 -13.89 6.54 -13.94
N ASP A 125 -13.08 7.52 -13.53
CA ASP A 125 -13.41 8.94 -13.69
C ASP A 125 -13.39 9.36 -15.19
N TYR A 126 -12.55 8.70 -16.00
CA TYR A 126 -12.54 8.86 -17.46
C TYR A 126 -13.81 8.26 -18.09
N TYR A 127 -14.21 7.05 -17.71
CA TYR A 127 -15.43 6.44 -18.21
C TYR A 127 -16.70 7.19 -17.77
N ASP A 128 -16.66 7.83 -16.62
CA ASP A 128 -17.71 8.70 -16.12
C ASP A 128 -17.66 10.13 -16.77
N HIS A 129 -16.77 10.36 -17.75
CA HIS A 129 -16.57 11.62 -18.46
C HIS A 129 -16.21 12.83 -17.55
N GLN A 130 -15.55 12.59 -16.42
CA GLN A 130 -15.13 13.62 -15.47
C GLN A 130 -13.74 14.16 -15.78
N ILE A 131 -12.87 13.34 -16.39
CA ILE A 131 -11.49 13.67 -16.75
C ILE A 131 -11.17 13.15 -18.16
N ASP A 132 -10.11 13.68 -18.76
CA ASP A 132 -9.62 13.20 -20.05
C ASP A 132 -8.54 12.09 -19.89
N LEU A 133 -8.08 11.53 -21.02
CA LEU A 133 -7.09 10.47 -21.03
C LEU A 133 -5.73 10.93 -20.47
N ASN A 134 -5.33 12.19 -20.71
CA ASN A 134 -4.07 12.71 -20.19
C ASN A 134 -4.13 12.82 -18.67
N ASP A 135 -5.28 13.21 -18.11
CA ASP A 135 -5.50 13.26 -16.67
C ASP A 135 -5.36 11.86 -16.04
N VAL A 136 -5.90 10.81 -16.70
CA VAL A 136 -5.72 9.42 -16.23
C VAL A 136 -4.23 9.09 -16.11
N LEU A 137 -3.45 9.37 -17.15
CA LEU A 137 -2.01 9.08 -17.17
C LEU A 137 -1.28 9.82 -16.05
N GLU A 138 -1.56 11.12 -15.89
CA GLU A 138 -0.94 11.92 -14.84
C GLU A 138 -1.34 11.46 -13.44
N LEU A 139 -2.58 11.01 -13.24
CA LEU A 139 -3.03 10.41 -11.99
C LEU A 139 -2.30 9.07 -11.71
N ILE A 140 -2.16 8.20 -12.70
CA ILE A 140 -1.42 6.93 -12.54
C ILE A 140 0.04 7.21 -12.17
N LYS A 141 0.72 8.12 -12.89
CA LYS A 141 2.09 8.55 -12.58
C LYS A 141 2.20 9.10 -11.15
N LYS A 142 1.31 10.02 -10.79
CA LYS A 142 1.26 10.63 -9.44
C LYS A 142 1.07 9.58 -8.34
N HIS A 143 0.09 8.70 -8.50
CA HIS A 143 -0.21 7.69 -7.48
C HIS A 143 0.90 6.65 -7.37
N SER A 144 1.55 6.29 -8.49
CA SER A 144 2.71 5.39 -8.49
C SER A 144 3.91 5.99 -7.76
N ARG A 145 4.23 7.29 -7.99
CA ARG A 145 5.27 8.00 -7.23
C ARG A 145 4.96 8.07 -5.75
N GLN A 146 3.70 8.34 -5.38
CA GLN A 146 3.27 8.35 -3.99
C GLN A 146 3.36 6.97 -3.34
N TYR A 147 3.06 5.91 -4.10
CA TYR A 147 3.18 4.54 -3.63
C TYR A 147 4.64 4.17 -3.38
N ALA A 148 5.55 4.47 -4.30
CA ALA A 148 6.99 4.26 -4.12
C ALA A 148 7.53 4.98 -2.87
N LYS A 149 7.12 6.25 -2.64
CA LYS A 149 7.47 6.99 -1.42
C LYS A 149 6.98 6.29 -0.15
N ARG A 150 5.73 5.78 -0.16
CA ARG A 150 5.18 5.05 0.99
C ARG A 150 5.90 3.74 1.24
N GLN A 151 6.25 2.98 0.19
CA GLN A 151 7.03 1.75 0.31
C GLN A 151 8.39 2.02 0.97
N TYR A 152 9.14 2.99 0.45
CA TYR A 152 10.44 3.37 1.02
C TYR A 152 10.33 3.73 2.50
N THR A 153 9.38 4.59 2.86
CA THR A 153 9.15 5.00 4.26
C THR A 153 8.77 3.82 5.15
N TRP A 154 7.92 2.92 4.65
CA TRP A 154 7.46 1.76 5.41
C TRP A 154 8.61 0.78 5.67
N PHE A 155 9.35 0.39 4.65
CA PHE A 155 10.49 -0.51 4.80
C PHE A 155 11.57 0.06 5.71
N LYS A 156 11.90 1.35 5.55
CA LYS A 156 12.88 2.03 6.41
C LYS A 156 12.49 2.05 7.88
N ASN A 157 11.19 2.11 8.19
CA ASN A 157 10.72 2.23 9.58
C ASN A 157 10.36 0.89 10.23
N GLN A 158 10.15 -0.16 9.43
CA GLN A 158 9.70 -1.46 9.95
C GLN A 158 10.79 -2.51 10.00
N PHE A 159 11.85 -2.37 9.22
CA PHE A 159 12.91 -3.37 9.10
C PHE A 159 14.29 -2.71 9.11
N ASP A 160 15.27 -3.46 9.55
CA ASP A 160 16.69 -3.14 9.35
C ASP A 160 17.08 -3.55 7.92
N VAL A 161 16.95 -2.59 6.99
CA VAL A 161 17.14 -2.83 5.55
C VAL A 161 18.52 -2.33 5.12
N HIS A 162 19.29 -3.21 4.54
CA HIS A 162 20.55 -2.86 3.87
C HIS A 162 20.25 -2.30 2.47
N TRP A 163 20.41 -0.98 2.32
CA TRP A 163 20.08 -0.27 1.09
C TRP A 163 21.25 -0.23 0.14
N TYR A 164 21.01 -0.61 -1.12
CA TYR A 164 22.00 -0.58 -2.20
C TYR A 164 21.53 0.38 -3.29
N ASP A 165 22.43 1.29 -3.69
CA ASP A 165 22.20 2.17 -4.84
C ASP A 165 22.35 1.35 -6.12
N VAL A 166 21.27 1.37 -6.94
CA VAL A 166 21.26 0.62 -8.20
C VAL A 166 22.11 1.34 -9.23
N ASN A 167 23.13 0.65 -9.77
CA ASN A 167 23.84 1.11 -10.95
C ASN A 167 22.99 0.81 -12.20
N LEU A 168 22.39 1.84 -12.81
CA LEU A 168 21.53 1.68 -13.99
C LEU A 168 22.30 1.38 -15.27
N GLU A 169 23.60 1.72 -15.33
CA GLU A 169 24.46 1.43 -16.47
C GLU A 169 25.04 0.02 -16.42
N ASN A 170 25.25 -0.47 -15.19
CA ASN A 170 25.77 -1.82 -14.95
C ASN A 170 25.08 -2.44 -13.72
N PHE A 171 23.91 -3.04 -13.93
CA PHE A 171 23.14 -3.66 -12.85
C PHE A 171 23.85 -4.88 -12.24
N GLU A 172 24.72 -5.57 -13.02
CA GLU A 172 25.51 -6.70 -12.54
C GLU A 172 26.41 -6.29 -11.36
N GLN A 173 26.99 -5.11 -11.41
CA GLN A 173 27.78 -4.57 -10.29
C GLN A 173 26.96 -4.46 -9.00
N THR A 174 25.69 -4.09 -9.10
CA THR A 174 24.79 -4.05 -7.92
C THR A 174 24.52 -5.47 -7.39
N ILE A 175 24.33 -6.44 -8.29
CA ILE A 175 24.15 -7.86 -7.93
C ILE A 175 25.38 -8.40 -7.21
N GLU A 176 26.57 -8.19 -7.78
CA GLU A 176 27.86 -8.60 -7.19
C GLU A 176 28.03 -8.04 -5.78
N GLN A 177 27.79 -6.74 -5.59
CA GLN A 177 27.89 -6.10 -4.28
C GLN A 177 26.94 -6.75 -3.24
N VAL A 178 25.69 -6.97 -3.61
CA VAL A 178 24.69 -7.61 -2.73
C VAL A 178 25.13 -9.04 -2.40
N THR A 179 25.61 -9.80 -3.39
CA THR A 179 26.03 -11.18 -3.23
C THR A 179 27.24 -11.27 -2.30
N ASP A 180 28.26 -10.45 -2.51
CA ASP A 180 29.45 -10.39 -1.68
C ASP A 180 29.12 -10.10 -0.21
N ASP A 181 28.19 -9.20 0.03
CA ASP A 181 27.80 -8.84 1.40
C ASP A 181 27.00 -9.98 2.07
N ILE A 182 26.14 -10.68 1.33
CA ILE A 182 25.44 -11.87 1.82
C ILE A 182 26.43 -13.00 2.14
N GLU A 183 27.40 -13.26 1.26
CA GLU A 183 28.43 -14.31 1.48
C GLU A 183 29.28 -14.01 2.72
N LYS A 184 29.67 -12.75 2.96
CA LYS A 184 30.38 -12.36 4.18
C LYS A 184 29.59 -12.66 5.44
N ILE A 185 28.28 -12.45 5.42
CA ILE A 185 27.40 -12.70 6.57
C ILE A 185 27.23 -14.19 6.81
N LEU A 186 27.03 -14.96 5.75
CA LEU A 186 26.87 -16.41 5.82
C LEU A 186 28.19 -17.13 6.16
N LYS A 187 29.34 -16.42 6.10
CA LYS A 187 30.69 -17.00 6.30
C LYS A 187 30.97 -18.19 5.39
N VAL A 188 30.46 -18.13 4.16
CA VAL A 188 30.71 -19.11 3.11
C VAL A 188 31.90 -18.70 2.27
#